data_154c8627f49fa7ceb0e4decafbfcdb9d
#
_entry.id   154c8627f49fa7ceb0e4decafbfcdb9d
#
_cell.length_a   1.000
_cell.length_b   1.000
_cell.length_c   1.000
_cell.angle_alpha   90.00
_cell.angle_beta   90.00
_cell.angle_gamma   90.00
#
_symmetry.space_group_name_H-M   'P 1'
#
loop_
_entity.id
_entity.type
_entity.pdbx_description
1 polymer ?
#
loop_
_entity_poly.entity_id
_entity_poly.type
_entity_poly.pdbx_seq_one_letter_code
_entity_poly.pdbx_strand_id
1 'polypeptide(L)'
;PSNGEQQSPQDCGAPPEEQDPESDLSEAQDEERQVEQALDDALEELEEEEEQYQRLRQEELLFQIKDEVEGMLTAHREQMEALVEADSGREQGGRVSRRTRITLRAIAREEEAVAARATKVADALEAEGVLVFHEIVRTVEGDLVRIVRDLGETGGYQSGARVQAMQQDVENALTWLQEALEEEMQRREEEQQEQEQEDQQQQDQQQQDQEEALVPDAAELRLLRKLEEDLLGRVQRLQDLHPELEDPEAELDPLLLEELTRMAYQHQRIGELFQQFRQRLGVPDPD
;
A
#
# COMPACT_ATOMS: atom_id res chain seq x y z
N PRO A 1 -36.37 1.54 104.49
CA PRO A 1 -36.04 2.48 103.41
C PRO A 1 -35.74 1.72 102.12
N SER A 2 -36.67 1.72 101.28
CA SER A 2 -36.60 0.97 100.02
C SER A 2 -36.86 1.99 98.86
N ASN A 3 -35.96 2.12 98.02
CA ASN A 3 -36.08 2.86 96.79
C ASN A 3 -36.78 1.97 95.78
N GLY A 4 -37.91 2.46 95.28
CA GLY A 4 -38.56 1.92 94.08
C GLY A 4 -38.03 2.59 92.85
N GLU A 5 -37.43 1.84 91.99
CA GLU A 5 -37.08 2.30 90.63
C GLU A 5 -38.31 2.20 89.72
N GLN A 6 -38.70 3.35 89.20
CA GLN A 6 -39.73 3.45 88.15
C GLN A 6 -39.09 3.10 86.78
N GLN A 7 -39.57 2.03 86.14
CA GLN A 7 -39.28 1.70 84.76
C GLN A 7 -40.12 2.62 83.85
N SER A 8 -39.44 3.39 83.00
CA SER A 8 -40.05 4.14 81.91
C SER A 8 -40.59 3.22 80.80
N PRO A 9 -41.69 3.56 80.11
CA PRO A 9 -42.19 2.77 79.02
C PRO A 9 -41.25 2.87 77.81
N GLN A 10 -40.99 1.70 77.19
CA GLN A 10 -40.26 1.56 75.94
C GLN A 10 -41.05 2.29 74.83
N ASP A 11 -40.35 3.16 74.16
CA ASP A 11 -40.78 3.83 72.94
C ASP A 11 -40.97 2.76 71.84
N CYS A 12 -42.23 2.59 71.39
CA CYS A 12 -42.55 1.73 70.28
C CYS A 12 -42.02 2.40 69.01
N GLY A 13 -41.03 1.76 68.43
CA GLY A 13 -40.46 2.19 67.15
C GLY A 13 -41.54 2.44 66.11
N ALA A 14 -41.36 3.53 65.38
CA ALA A 14 -42.19 3.85 64.22
C ALA A 14 -42.21 2.67 63.25
N PRO A 15 -43.34 2.36 62.63
CA PRO A 15 -43.38 1.36 61.58
C PRO A 15 -42.38 1.74 60.45
N PRO A 16 -41.73 0.77 59.83
CA PRO A 16 -40.91 1.06 58.66
C PRO A 16 -41.77 1.80 57.64
N GLU A 17 -41.28 2.90 57.13
CA GLU A 17 -41.93 3.61 56.04
C GLU A 17 -42.13 2.60 54.90
N GLU A 18 -43.39 2.33 54.55
CA GLU A 18 -43.76 1.53 53.37
C GLU A 18 -43.19 2.27 52.16
N GLN A 19 -42.05 1.84 51.65
CA GLN A 19 -41.52 2.30 50.39
C GLN A 19 -42.56 1.98 49.32
N ASP A 20 -42.97 3.00 48.60
CA ASP A 20 -43.98 2.87 47.54
C ASP A 20 -43.38 2.08 46.36
N PRO A 21 -43.83 0.86 46.06
CA PRO A 21 -43.19 0.00 45.01
C PRO A 21 -43.21 0.65 43.63
N GLU A 22 -44.08 1.64 43.37
CA GLU A 22 -44.08 2.41 42.14
C GLU A 22 -42.92 3.41 42.09
N SER A 23 -42.47 3.96 43.23
CA SER A 23 -41.33 4.84 43.38
C SER A 23 -40.02 4.06 43.13
N ASP A 24 -39.87 2.88 43.74
CA ASP A 24 -38.69 2.03 43.59
C ASP A 24 -38.54 1.52 42.15
N LEU A 25 -39.67 1.27 41.45
CA LEU A 25 -39.65 0.83 40.05
C LEU A 25 -39.29 1.98 39.09
N SER A 26 -39.71 3.21 39.38
CA SER A 26 -39.34 4.40 38.61
C SER A 26 -37.84 4.74 38.79
N GLU A 27 -37.33 4.64 40.00
CA GLU A 27 -35.92 4.89 40.30
C GLU A 27 -35.01 3.83 39.63
N ALA A 28 -35.40 2.55 39.66
CA ALA A 28 -34.70 1.49 38.94
C ALA A 28 -34.69 1.69 37.42
N GLN A 29 -35.78 2.18 36.82
CA GLN A 29 -35.86 2.50 35.40
C GLN A 29 -34.97 3.71 35.02
N ASP A 30 -34.85 4.69 35.87
CA ASP A 30 -33.99 5.85 35.66
C ASP A 30 -32.49 5.47 35.81
N GLU A 31 -32.17 4.58 36.76
CA GLU A 31 -30.84 4.01 36.89
C GLU A 31 -30.44 3.16 35.64
N GLU A 32 -31.37 2.33 35.14
CA GLU A 32 -31.15 1.52 33.95
C GLU A 32 -30.88 2.39 32.71
N ARG A 33 -31.65 3.49 32.51
CA ARG A 33 -31.39 4.45 31.43
C ARG A 33 -30.04 5.17 31.56
N GLN A 34 -29.61 5.51 32.79
CA GLN A 34 -28.29 6.11 33.00
C GLN A 34 -27.17 5.12 32.68
N VAL A 35 -27.33 3.84 33.00
CA VAL A 35 -26.38 2.80 32.63
C VAL A 35 -26.37 2.58 31.13
N GLU A 36 -27.51 2.53 30.45
CA GLU A 36 -27.56 2.45 28.99
C GLU A 36 -26.83 3.64 28.35
N GLN A 37 -27.12 4.85 28.78
CA GLN A 37 -26.47 6.05 28.23
C GLN A 37 -24.97 6.04 28.50
N ALA A 38 -24.50 5.64 29.69
CA ALA A 38 -23.09 5.54 29.99
C ALA A 38 -22.38 4.44 29.17
N LEU A 39 -23.11 3.38 28.79
CA LEU A 39 -22.56 2.34 27.90
C LEU A 39 -22.49 2.83 26.44
N ASP A 40 -23.51 3.56 25.99
CA ASP A 40 -23.51 4.16 24.65
C ASP A 40 -22.37 5.19 24.52
N ASP A 41 -22.22 6.09 25.48
CA ASP A 41 -21.12 7.08 25.53
C ASP A 41 -19.74 6.38 25.54
N ALA A 42 -19.59 5.28 26.29
CA ALA A 42 -18.34 4.52 26.34
C ALA A 42 -18.05 3.74 25.05
N LEU A 43 -19.11 3.29 24.34
CA LEU A 43 -18.95 2.65 23.03
C LEU A 43 -18.50 3.67 21.98
N GLU A 44 -19.11 4.87 21.96
CA GLU A 44 -18.73 5.96 21.07
C GLU A 44 -17.26 6.38 21.30
N GLU A 45 -16.83 6.53 22.57
CA GLU A 45 -15.43 6.84 22.91
C GLU A 45 -14.45 5.75 22.44
N LEU A 46 -14.83 4.46 22.58
CA LEU A 46 -14.00 3.36 22.11
C LEU A 46 -13.92 3.27 20.58
N GLU A 47 -15.01 3.56 19.88
CA GLU A 47 -15.05 3.60 18.41
C GLU A 47 -14.17 4.75 17.89
N GLU A 48 -14.22 5.94 18.49
CA GLU A 48 -13.34 7.06 18.17
C GLU A 48 -11.84 6.74 18.42
N GLU A 49 -11.53 6.09 19.55
CA GLU A 49 -10.15 5.67 19.85
C GLU A 49 -9.65 4.61 18.84
N GLU A 50 -10.50 3.66 18.45
CA GLU A 50 -10.15 2.63 17.47
C GLU A 50 -9.90 3.25 16.09
N GLU A 51 -10.73 4.19 15.65
CA GLU A 51 -10.53 4.91 14.39
C GLU A 51 -9.22 5.72 14.38
N GLN A 52 -8.93 6.47 15.45
CA GLN A 52 -7.68 7.20 15.58
C GLN A 52 -6.46 6.27 15.52
N TYR A 53 -6.55 5.12 16.18
CA TYR A 53 -5.49 4.12 16.16
C TYR A 53 -5.29 3.54 14.75
N GLN A 54 -6.36 3.26 14.01
CA GLN A 54 -6.28 2.76 12.63
C GLN A 54 -5.66 3.81 11.70
N ARG A 55 -6.05 5.08 11.80
CA ARG A 55 -5.44 6.18 11.03
C ARG A 55 -3.94 6.28 11.28
N LEU A 56 -3.52 6.34 12.54
CA LEU A 56 -2.09 6.40 12.89
C LEU A 56 -1.30 5.19 12.37
N ARG A 57 -1.88 4.00 12.44
CA ARG A 57 -1.27 2.79 11.92
C ARG A 57 -1.10 2.85 10.40
N GLN A 58 -2.09 3.34 9.69
CA GLN A 58 -2.03 3.50 8.23
C GLN A 58 -1.01 4.56 7.82
N GLU A 59 -0.92 5.68 8.53
CA GLU A 59 0.09 6.71 8.28
C GLU A 59 1.50 6.17 8.48
N GLU A 60 1.73 5.45 9.58
CA GLU A 60 3.02 4.81 9.85
C GLU A 60 3.40 3.81 8.76
N LEU A 61 2.45 2.98 8.32
CA LEU A 61 2.67 2.01 7.25
C LEU A 61 2.97 2.69 5.91
N LEU A 62 2.23 3.74 5.57
CA LEU A 62 2.46 4.53 4.35
C LEU A 62 3.86 5.14 4.34
N PHE A 63 4.28 5.70 5.48
CA PHE A 63 5.62 6.24 5.67
C PHE A 63 6.69 5.15 5.51
N GLN A 64 6.51 3.98 6.11
CA GLN A 64 7.43 2.85 6.00
C GLN A 64 7.55 2.35 4.56
N ILE A 65 6.43 2.23 3.83
CA ILE A 65 6.42 1.84 2.42
C ILE A 65 7.16 2.88 1.56
N LYS A 66 6.92 4.18 1.79
CA LYS A 66 7.63 5.26 1.09
C LYS A 66 9.14 5.18 1.30
N ASP A 67 9.59 5.04 2.55
CA ASP A 67 11.02 4.94 2.89
C ASP A 67 11.68 3.71 2.25
N GLU A 68 10.99 2.57 2.22
CA GLU A 68 11.46 1.37 1.54
C GLU A 68 11.55 1.57 0.01
N VAL A 69 10.55 2.21 -0.62
CA VAL A 69 10.57 2.51 -2.07
C VAL A 69 11.71 3.46 -2.42
N GLU A 70 11.91 4.54 -1.66
CA GLU A 70 13.00 5.50 -1.84
C GLU A 70 14.37 4.83 -1.68
N GLY A 71 14.52 3.99 -0.67
CA GLY A 71 15.74 3.22 -0.47
C GLY A 71 16.01 2.18 -1.55
N MET A 72 14.96 1.53 -2.10
CA MET A 72 15.09 0.64 -3.26
C MET A 72 15.52 1.40 -4.51
N LEU A 73 14.90 2.56 -4.79
CA LEU A 73 15.22 3.41 -5.93
C LEU A 73 16.67 3.91 -5.88
N THR A 74 17.12 4.35 -4.72
CA THR A 74 18.51 4.79 -4.51
C THR A 74 19.50 3.66 -4.76
N ALA A 75 19.28 2.49 -4.14
CA ALA A 75 20.16 1.34 -4.31
C ALA A 75 20.17 0.86 -5.77
N HIS A 76 19.02 0.82 -6.43
CA HIS A 76 18.92 0.41 -7.83
C HIS A 76 19.69 1.37 -8.79
N ARG A 77 19.57 2.69 -8.60
CA ARG A 77 20.31 3.69 -9.38
C ARG A 77 21.81 3.53 -9.27
N GLU A 78 22.32 3.22 -8.09
CA GLU A 78 23.75 2.92 -7.90
C GLU A 78 24.17 1.70 -8.73
N GLN A 79 23.34 0.66 -8.84
CA GLN A 79 23.63 -0.52 -9.65
C GLN A 79 23.52 -0.24 -11.15
N MET A 80 22.61 0.63 -11.58
CA MET A 80 22.54 1.08 -12.98
C MET A 80 23.84 1.77 -13.42
N GLU A 81 24.35 2.70 -12.61
CA GLU A 81 25.63 3.39 -12.89
C GLU A 81 26.79 2.40 -12.94
N ALA A 82 26.86 1.47 -11.97
CA ALA A 82 27.89 0.44 -11.92
C ALA A 82 27.83 -0.50 -13.15
N LEU A 83 26.61 -0.80 -13.64
CA LEU A 83 26.44 -1.64 -14.82
C LEU A 83 26.93 -0.94 -16.10
N VAL A 84 26.59 0.33 -16.28
CA VAL A 84 27.07 1.14 -17.42
C VAL A 84 28.58 1.23 -17.43
N GLU A 85 29.22 1.45 -16.27
CA GLU A 85 30.67 1.45 -16.13
C GLU A 85 31.27 0.09 -16.49
N ALA A 86 30.69 -1.01 -16.00
CA ALA A 86 31.15 -2.37 -16.29
C ALA A 86 31.02 -2.74 -17.77
N ASP A 87 29.96 -2.25 -18.45
CA ASP A 87 29.73 -2.53 -19.87
C ASP A 87 30.64 -1.68 -20.78
N SER A 88 30.92 -0.43 -20.42
CA SER A 88 31.80 0.46 -21.17
C SER A 88 33.23 -0.08 -21.32
N GLY A 89 33.68 -0.90 -20.35
CA GLY A 89 34.96 -1.58 -20.38
C GLY A 89 34.98 -2.90 -21.17
N ARG A 90 33.90 -3.27 -21.83
CA ARG A 90 33.79 -4.50 -22.62
C ARG A 90 34.37 -4.34 -24.03
N GLU A 91 35.27 -5.25 -24.43
CA GLU A 91 35.68 -5.38 -25.82
C GLU A 91 34.52 -5.98 -26.65
N GLN A 92 34.12 -5.32 -27.73
CA GLN A 92 33.04 -5.80 -28.60
C GLN A 92 33.34 -7.21 -29.14
N GLY A 93 32.48 -8.17 -28.83
CA GLY A 93 32.57 -9.56 -29.27
C GLY A 93 33.55 -10.46 -28.48
N GLY A 94 34.17 -9.93 -27.41
CA GLY A 94 35.11 -10.68 -26.57
C GLY A 94 34.42 -11.49 -25.46
N ARG A 95 35.15 -12.51 -24.94
CA ARG A 95 34.73 -13.23 -23.73
C ARG A 95 34.73 -12.27 -22.53
N VAL A 96 33.68 -12.32 -21.71
CA VAL A 96 33.60 -11.52 -20.48
C VAL A 96 34.80 -11.80 -19.58
N SER A 97 35.59 -10.77 -19.25
CA SER A 97 36.76 -10.90 -18.42
C SER A 97 36.45 -11.41 -17.02
N ARG A 98 37.41 -12.00 -16.32
CA ARG A 98 37.21 -12.42 -14.93
C ARG A 98 36.82 -11.23 -14.02
N ARG A 99 37.42 -10.07 -14.24
CA ARG A 99 37.14 -8.85 -13.49
C ARG A 99 35.69 -8.43 -13.71
N THR A 100 35.23 -8.32 -14.95
CA THR A 100 33.85 -7.96 -15.30
C THR A 100 32.86 -8.94 -14.69
N ARG A 101 33.12 -10.26 -14.73
CA ARG A 101 32.27 -11.26 -14.09
C ARG A 101 32.12 -11.07 -12.58
N ILE A 102 33.21 -10.66 -11.90
CA ILE A 102 33.17 -10.38 -10.46
C ILE A 102 32.28 -9.14 -10.19
N THR A 103 32.44 -8.06 -10.99
CA THR A 103 31.62 -6.85 -10.88
C THR A 103 30.17 -7.14 -11.15
N LEU A 104 29.83 -7.85 -12.24
CA LEU A 104 28.43 -8.20 -12.55
C LEU A 104 27.78 -9.06 -11.48
N ARG A 105 28.54 -9.98 -10.85
CA ARG A 105 28.01 -10.75 -9.70
C ARG A 105 27.80 -9.88 -8.45
N ALA A 106 28.61 -8.84 -8.26
CA ALA A 106 28.39 -7.91 -7.15
C ALA A 106 27.10 -7.10 -7.39
N ILE A 107 26.94 -6.54 -8.60
CA ILE A 107 25.70 -5.86 -9.01
C ILE A 107 24.49 -6.77 -8.83
N ALA A 108 24.56 -8.01 -9.32
CA ALA A 108 23.48 -8.98 -9.19
C ALA A 108 23.07 -9.25 -7.73
N ARG A 109 24.01 -9.26 -6.79
CA ARG A 109 23.69 -9.44 -5.36
C ARG A 109 22.96 -8.24 -4.75
N GLU A 110 23.36 -7.04 -5.13
CA GLU A 110 22.67 -5.82 -4.67
C GLU A 110 21.25 -5.74 -5.27
N GLU A 111 21.09 -6.07 -6.55
CA GLU A 111 19.76 -6.16 -7.19
C GLU A 111 18.87 -7.25 -6.55
N GLU A 112 19.46 -8.38 -6.14
CA GLU A 112 18.76 -9.44 -5.39
C GLU A 112 18.29 -8.92 -4.01
N ALA A 113 19.09 -8.08 -3.35
CA ALA A 113 18.70 -7.43 -2.11
C ALA A 113 17.52 -6.44 -2.31
N VAL A 114 17.55 -5.68 -3.41
CA VAL A 114 16.41 -4.80 -3.79
C VAL A 114 15.16 -5.63 -4.07
N ALA A 115 15.26 -6.75 -4.79
CA ALA A 115 14.15 -7.65 -5.05
C ALA A 115 13.53 -8.21 -3.75
N ALA A 116 14.37 -8.58 -2.77
CA ALA A 116 13.89 -9.06 -1.48
C ALA A 116 13.16 -7.96 -0.65
N ARG A 117 13.52 -6.69 -0.83
CA ARG A 117 12.79 -5.56 -0.25
C ARG A 117 11.44 -5.36 -0.97
N ALA A 118 11.44 -5.43 -2.30
CA ALA A 118 10.22 -5.36 -3.11
C ALA A 118 9.19 -6.42 -2.69
N THR A 119 9.63 -7.67 -2.43
CA THR A 119 8.76 -8.73 -1.90
C THR A 119 8.05 -8.31 -0.62
N LYS A 120 8.79 -7.73 0.35
CA LYS A 120 8.20 -7.31 1.64
C LYS A 120 7.20 -6.16 1.48
N VAL A 121 7.51 -5.19 0.61
CA VAL A 121 6.59 -4.09 0.30
C VAL A 121 5.32 -4.62 -0.37
N ALA A 122 5.46 -5.55 -1.33
CA ALA A 122 4.32 -6.18 -1.98
C ALA A 122 3.42 -6.92 -0.97
N ASP A 123 4.00 -7.72 -0.06
CA ASP A 123 3.27 -8.44 0.96
C ASP A 123 2.51 -7.49 1.91
N ALA A 124 3.10 -6.34 2.26
CA ALA A 124 2.45 -5.33 3.07
C ALA A 124 1.27 -4.66 2.34
N LEU A 125 1.44 -4.31 1.06
CA LEU A 125 0.38 -3.74 0.22
C LEU A 125 -0.78 -4.72 -0.02
N GLU A 126 -0.47 -6.02 -0.19
CA GLU A 126 -1.48 -7.07 -0.32
C GLU A 126 -2.34 -7.20 0.95
N ALA A 127 -1.71 -7.14 2.13
CA ALA A 127 -2.39 -7.21 3.41
C ALA A 127 -3.38 -6.05 3.63
N GLU A 128 -3.11 -4.87 3.07
CA GLU A 128 -3.98 -3.69 3.13
C GLU A 128 -4.95 -3.60 1.93
N GLY A 129 -4.98 -4.59 1.06
CA GLY A 129 -5.90 -4.65 -0.09
C GLY A 129 -5.61 -3.63 -1.20
N VAL A 130 -4.40 -3.09 -1.27
CA VAL A 130 -3.96 -2.14 -2.31
C VAL A 130 -3.57 -2.90 -3.56
N LEU A 131 -4.33 -2.75 -4.64
CA LEU A 131 -4.22 -3.61 -5.81
C LEU A 131 -3.13 -3.17 -6.80
N VAL A 132 -3.17 -1.90 -7.22
CA VAL A 132 -2.30 -1.40 -8.31
C VAL A 132 -0.86 -1.23 -7.82
N PHE A 133 -0.67 -0.64 -6.64
CA PHE A 133 0.67 -0.52 -6.05
C PHE A 133 1.33 -1.88 -5.83
N HIS A 134 0.57 -2.84 -5.29
CA HIS A 134 1.03 -4.22 -5.14
C HIS A 134 1.52 -4.81 -6.46
N GLU A 135 0.73 -4.69 -7.54
CA GLU A 135 1.08 -5.23 -8.86
C GLU A 135 2.34 -4.57 -9.46
N ILE A 136 2.50 -3.25 -9.28
CA ILE A 136 3.72 -2.55 -9.73
C ILE A 136 4.94 -3.10 -9.00
N VAL A 137 4.86 -3.25 -7.67
CA VAL A 137 5.97 -3.78 -6.87
C VAL A 137 6.28 -5.23 -7.25
N ARG A 138 5.29 -6.07 -7.52
CA ARG A 138 5.47 -7.45 -8.02
C ARG A 138 6.12 -7.47 -9.41
N THR A 139 5.78 -6.52 -10.28
CA THR A 139 6.43 -6.37 -11.58
C THR A 139 7.91 -5.99 -11.42
N VAL A 140 8.21 -5.02 -10.55
CA VAL A 140 9.58 -4.63 -10.19
C VAL A 140 10.37 -5.82 -9.66
N GLU A 141 9.81 -6.60 -8.71
CA GLU A 141 10.42 -7.82 -8.19
C GLU A 141 10.76 -8.81 -9.33
N GLY A 142 9.80 -9.07 -10.22
CA GLY A 142 9.98 -9.99 -11.34
C GLY A 142 11.07 -9.52 -12.33
N ASP A 143 11.15 -8.23 -12.62
CA ASP A 143 12.17 -7.66 -13.50
C ASP A 143 13.55 -7.66 -12.84
N LEU A 144 13.66 -7.37 -11.53
CA LEU A 144 14.91 -7.50 -10.77
C LEU A 144 15.43 -8.94 -10.76
N VAL A 145 14.57 -9.94 -10.56
CA VAL A 145 14.94 -11.35 -10.63
C VAL A 145 15.49 -11.72 -12.01
N ARG A 146 14.93 -11.17 -13.09
CA ARG A 146 15.47 -11.38 -14.46
C ARG A 146 16.81 -10.70 -14.66
N ILE A 147 16.97 -9.46 -14.19
CA ILE A 147 18.26 -8.73 -14.20
C ILE A 147 19.32 -9.54 -13.48
N VAL A 148 19.04 -10.04 -12.27
CA VAL A 148 19.94 -10.90 -11.48
C VAL A 148 20.35 -12.15 -12.25
N ARG A 149 19.40 -12.83 -12.88
CA ARG A 149 19.65 -14.00 -13.73
C ARG A 149 20.58 -13.66 -14.88
N ASP A 150 20.32 -12.58 -15.61
CA ASP A 150 21.04 -12.19 -16.82
C ASP A 150 22.45 -11.70 -16.50
N LEU A 151 22.67 -11.02 -15.38
CA LEU A 151 23.99 -10.62 -14.86
C LEU A 151 24.78 -11.81 -14.30
N GLY A 152 24.11 -12.91 -13.97
CA GLY A 152 24.71 -14.10 -13.39
C GLY A 152 25.27 -15.08 -14.43
N GLU A 153 25.74 -16.22 -13.91
CA GLU A 153 26.30 -17.31 -14.74
C GLU A 153 25.25 -17.93 -15.65
N THR A 154 24.02 -18.08 -15.15
CA THR A 154 22.89 -18.68 -15.87
C THR A 154 22.50 -17.86 -17.10
N GLY A 155 22.53 -16.51 -16.99
CA GLY A 155 22.25 -15.59 -18.09
C GLY A 155 23.46 -15.25 -18.97
N GLY A 156 24.65 -15.80 -18.67
CA GLY A 156 25.85 -15.59 -19.46
C GLY A 156 26.52 -14.24 -19.26
N TYR A 157 26.28 -13.59 -18.12
CA TYR A 157 26.88 -12.28 -17.78
C TYR A 157 26.50 -11.16 -18.77
N GLN A 158 25.23 -11.06 -19.09
CA GLN A 158 24.68 -10.02 -19.95
C GLN A 158 24.71 -8.67 -19.23
N SER A 159 25.22 -7.61 -19.90
CA SER A 159 25.25 -6.24 -19.35
C SER A 159 24.84 -5.19 -20.39
N GLY A 160 24.45 -5.64 -21.58
CA GLY A 160 24.17 -4.76 -22.72
C GLY A 160 22.80 -4.09 -22.63
N ALA A 161 22.43 -3.41 -23.73
CA ALA A 161 21.26 -2.53 -23.84
C ALA A 161 19.95 -3.14 -23.32
N ARG A 162 19.73 -4.45 -23.50
CA ARG A 162 18.52 -5.15 -23.00
C ARG A 162 18.43 -5.13 -21.47
N VAL A 163 19.52 -5.44 -20.76
CA VAL A 163 19.51 -5.43 -19.29
C VAL A 163 19.42 -4.00 -18.76
N GLN A 164 20.10 -3.05 -19.42
CA GLN A 164 20.00 -1.64 -19.08
C GLN A 164 18.58 -1.08 -19.29
N ALA A 165 17.88 -1.52 -20.35
CA ALA A 165 16.48 -1.15 -20.56
C ALA A 165 15.57 -1.72 -19.47
N MET A 166 15.78 -2.97 -19.02
CA MET A 166 15.03 -3.52 -17.89
C MET A 166 15.31 -2.77 -16.58
N GLN A 167 16.55 -2.35 -16.34
CA GLN A 167 16.87 -1.50 -15.19
C GLN A 167 16.14 -0.15 -15.28
N GLN A 168 16.08 0.46 -16.47
CA GLN A 168 15.34 1.69 -16.67
C GLN A 168 13.84 1.52 -16.41
N ASP A 169 13.26 0.39 -16.80
CA ASP A 169 11.85 0.06 -16.52
C ASP A 169 11.60 -0.05 -15.01
N VAL A 170 12.52 -0.68 -14.26
CA VAL A 170 12.45 -0.77 -12.80
C VAL A 170 12.58 0.61 -12.15
N GLU A 171 13.54 1.44 -12.60
CA GLU A 171 13.71 2.81 -12.11
C GLU A 171 12.43 3.63 -12.31
N ASN A 172 11.84 3.57 -13.49
CA ASN A 172 10.60 4.28 -13.80
C ASN A 172 9.47 3.84 -12.87
N ALA A 173 9.28 2.54 -12.69
CA ALA A 173 8.23 1.99 -11.84
C ALA A 173 8.38 2.42 -10.37
N LEU A 174 9.61 2.35 -9.83
CA LEU A 174 9.89 2.81 -8.46
C LEU A 174 9.70 4.33 -8.31
N THR A 175 10.07 5.12 -9.33
CA THR A 175 9.84 6.57 -9.34
C THR A 175 8.35 6.91 -9.30
N TRP A 176 7.52 6.22 -10.09
CA TRP A 176 6.06 6.44 -10.08
C TRP A 176 5.42 6.07 -8.74
N LEU A 177 5.90 4.97 -8.11
CA LEU A 177 5.45 4.60 -6.78
C LEU A 177 5.82 5.67 -5.75
N GLN A 178 7.06 6.17 -5.80
CA GLN A 178 7.52 7.23 -4.90
C GLN A 178 6.67 8.51 -5.07
N GLU A 179 6.49 8.98 -6.31
CA GLU A 179 5.68 10.16 -6.62
C GLU A 179 4.24 10.02 -6.09
N ALA A 180 3.61 8.86 -6.33
CA ALA A 180 2.24 8.62 -5.89
C ALA A 180 2.10 8.53 -4.37
N LEU A 181 3.09 7.96 -3.66
CA LEU A 181 3.12 7.91 -2.21
C LEU A 181 3.35 9.31 -1.60
N GLU A 182 4.20 10.13 -2.22
CA GLU A 182 4.42 11.51 -1.81
C GLU A 182 3.17 12.38 -1.98
N GLU A 183 2.47 12.24 -3.13
CA GLU A 183 1.20 12.93 -3.38
C GLU A 183 0.14 12.54 -2.34
N GLU A 184 0.06 11.26 -1.99
CA GLU A 184 -0.90 10.77 -1.00
C GLU A 184 -0.59 11.29 0.41
N MET A 185 0.66 11.27 0.82
CA MET A 185 1.07 11.83 2.12
C MET A 185 0.76 13.32 2.21
N GLN A 186 1.08 14.09 1.15
CA GLN A 186 0.79 15.52 1.10
C GLN A 186 -0.72 15.78 1.19
N ARG A 187 -1.55 15.01 0.48
CA ARG A 187 -3.01 15.12 0.54
C ARG A 187 -3.53 14.93 1.97
N ARG A 188 -3.02 13.90 2.68
CA ARG A 188 -3.41 13.63 4.07
C ARG A 188 -3.00 14.76 5.02
N GLU A 189 -1.79 15.31 4.84
CA GLU A 189 -1.34 16.46 5.63
C GLU A 189 -2.23 17.70 5.38
N GLU A 190 -2.66 17.94 4.15
CA GLU A 190 -3.56 19.04 3.78
C GLU A 190 -4.95 18.84 4.41
N GLU A 191 -5.52 17.64 4.34
CA GLU A 191 -6.81 17.28 4.92
C GLU A 191 -6.82 17.41 6.46
N GLN A 192 -5.76 16.98 7.13
CA GLN A 192 -5.61 17.16 8.57
C GLN A 192 -5.57 18.65 8.96
N GLN A 193 -4.84 19.48 8.20
CA GLN A 193 -4.78 20.93 8.46
C GLN A 193 -6.14 21.63 8.21
N GLU A 194 -6.91 21.17 7.24
CA GLU A 194 -8.26 21.70 6.98
C GLU A 194 -9.22 21.31 8.12
N GLN A 195 -9.19 20.06 8.59
CA GLN A 195 -9.98 19.59 9.72
C GLN A 195 -9.67 20.38 11.02
N GLU A 196 -8.40 20.58 11.34
CA GLU A 196 -8.00 21.39 12.51
C GLU A 196 -8.51 22.84 12.44
N GLN A 197 -8.70 23.40 11.25
CA GLN A 197 -9.24 24.75 11.06
C GLN A 197 -10.76 24.78 11.12
N GLU A 198 -11.46 23.74 10.68
CA GLU A 198 -12.92 23.62 10.72
C GLU A 198 -13.42 23.32 12.14
N ASP A 199 -12.75 22.49 12.91
CA ASP A 199 -13.07 22.19 14.31
C ASP A 199 -12.99 23.42 15.22
N GLN A 200 -12.22 24.43 14.84
CA GLN A 200 -12.21 25.73 15.51
C GLN A 200 -13.45 26.60 15.17
N GLN A 201 -14.24 26.26 14.19
CA GLN A 201 -15.37 27.09 13.72
C GLN A 201 -16.76 26.46 13.84
N GLN A 202 -16.90 25.12 13.94
CA GLN A 202 -18.22 24.47 14.02
C GLN A 202 -18.20 23.20 14.87
N GLN A 203 -18.90 23.23 15.99
CA GLN A 203 -19.53 22.06 16.60
C GLN A 203 -20.82 21.79 15.82
N ASP A 204 -20.97 20.61 15.28
CA ASP A 204 -22.11 20.01 14.58
C ASP A 204 -21.96 19.83 13.07
N GLN A 205 -21.27 18.75 12.66
CA GLN A 205 -21.73 17.93 11.52
C GLN A 205 -21.12 16.53 11.62
N GLN A 206 -22.00 15.52 11.62
CA GLN A 206 -21.67 14.10 11.53
C GLN A 206 -20.78 13.83 10.31
N GLN A 207 -19.53 13.46 10.56
CA GLN A 207 -18.67 12.87 9.55
C GLN A 207 -19.20 11.47 9.22
N GLN A 208 -19.37 11.20 7.93
CA GLN A 208 -19.68 9.86 7.45
C GLN A 208 -18.39 9.02 7.55
N ASP A 209 -18.44 8.02 8.42
CA ASP A 209 -17.44 6.98 8.57
C ASP A 209 -17.23 6.26 7.24
N GLN A 210 -16.19 6.63 6.52
CA GLN A 210 -15.60 5.79 5.47
C GLN A 210 -14.26 5.33 6.01
N GLU A 211 -14.10 4.02 6.21
CA GLU A 211 -12.78 3.42 6.42
C GLU A 211 -11.84 3.95 5.33
N GLU A 212 -10.91 4.82 5.71
CA GLU A 212 -9.93 5.35 4.76
C GLU A 212 -9.02 4.22 4.31
N ALA A 213 -9.06 3.90 3.02
CA ALA A 213 -8.13 2.96 2.42
C ALA A 213 -6.69 3.50 2.54
N LEU A 214 -5.69 2.62 2.74
CA LEU A 214 -4.27 3.00 2.81
C LEU A 214 -3.85 3.86 1.61
N VAL A 215 -4.40 3.57 0.42
CA VAL A 215 -4.23 4.37 -0.79
C VAL A 215 -5.60 4.57 -1.42
N PRO A 216 -5.98 5.84 -1.71
CA PRO A 216 -7.26 6.12 -2.34
C PRO A 216 -7.39 5.52 -3.73
N ASP A 217 -8.59 5.12 -4.07
CA ASP A 217 -8.95 4.59 -5.39
C ASP A 217 -8.52 5.51 -6.54
N ALA A 218 -8.58 6.82 -6.35
CA ALA A 218 -8.14 7.79 -7.34
C ALA A 218 -6.62 7.75 -7.63
N ALA A 219 -5.80 7.50 -6.61
CA ALA A 219 -4.34 7.36 -6.76
C ALA A 219 -4.01 6.06 -7.49
N GLU A 220 -4.66 4.95 -7.12
CA GLU A 220 -4.50 3.68 -7.81
C GLU A 220 -4.92 3.77 -9.30
N LEU A 221 -6.03 4.45 -9.63
CA LEU A 221 -6.45 4.65 -11.02
C LEU A 221 -5.47 5.51 -11.83
N ARG A 222 -4.86 6.54 -11.23
CA ARG A 222 -3.81 7.34 -11.90
C ARG A 222 -2.59 6.48 -12.22
N LEU A 223 -2.17 5.63 -11.30
CA LEU A 223 -1.06 4.70 -11.53
C LEU A 223 -1.41 3.65 -12.59
N LEU A 224 -2.60 3.10 -12.58
CA LEU A 224 -3.06 2.15 -13.59
C LEU A 224 -3.03 2.77 -14.99
N ARG A 225 -3.48 4.01 -15.13
CA ARG A 225 -3.38 4.78 -16.37
C ARG A 225 -1.93 5.00 -16.81
N LYS A 226 -1.03 5.33 -15.88
CA LYS A 226 0.39 5.53 -16.14
C LYS A 226 1.07 4.25 -16.63
N LEU A 227 0.69 3.08 -16.07
CA LEU A 227 1.14 1.77 -16.55
C LEU A 227 0.72 1.50 -18.00
N GLU A 228 -0.53 1.79 -18.35
CA GLU A 228 -1.02 1.58 -19.71
C GLU A 228 -0.34 2.53 -20.71
N GLU A 229 -0.15 3.80 -20.36
CA GLU A 229 0.58 4.78 -21.18
C GLU A 229 2.05 4.35 -21.41
N ASP A 230 2.73 3.84 -20.40
CA ASP A 230 4.10 3.33 -20.53
C ASP A 230 4.17 2.07 -21.40
N LEU A 231 3.27 1.12 -21.17
CA LEU A 231 3.21 -0.10 -21.98
C LEU A 231 2.96 0.22 -23.45
N LEU A 232 2.04 1.15 -23.75
CA LEU A 232 1.80 1.63 -25.11
C LEU A 232 3.07 2.25 -25.71
N GLY A 233 3.78 3.08 -24.94
CA GLY A 233 5.05 3.67 -25.36
C GLY A 233 6.13 2.63 -25.65
N ARG A 234 6.19 1.54 -24.85
CA ARG A 234 7.13 0.43 -25.11
C ARG A 234 6.78 -0.33 -26.39
N VAL A 235 5.51 -0.64 -26.60
CA VAL A 235 5.04 -1.31 -27.83
C VAL A 235 5.39 -0.47 -29.06
N GLN A 236 5.14 0.84 -29.03
CA GLN A 236 5.49 1.75 -30.14
C GLN A 236 7.00 1.76 -30.41
N ARG A 237 7.84 1.90 -29.38
CA ARG A 237 9.30 1.84 -29.54
C ARG A 237 9.75 0.50 -30.11
N LEU A 238 9.14 -0.60 -29.71
CA LEU A 238 9.47 -1.92 -30.22
C LEU A 238 9.12 -2.05 -31.70
N GLN A 239 7.96 -1.54 -32.12
CA GLN A 239 7.55 -1.50 -33.55
C GLN A 239 8.52 -0.65 -34.39
N ASP A 240 8.94 0.51 -33.90
CA ASP A 240 9.88 1.39 -34.57
C ASP A 240 11.27 0.73 -34.75
N LEU A 241 11.71 -0.05 -33.78
CA LEU A 241 13.00 -0.74 -33.81
C LEU A 241 12.98 -2.04 -34.63
N HIS A 242 11.82 -2.65 -34.76
CA HIS A 242 11.60 -3.97 -35.35
C HIS A 242 10.48 -3.90 -36.40
N PRO A 243 10.73 -3.27 -37.60
CA PRO A 243 9.74 -3.20 -38.67
C PRO A 243 9.23 -4.57 -39.16
N GLU A 244 10.02 -5.63 -38.93
CA GLU A 244 9.64 -7.02 -39.21
C GLU A 244 8.40 -7.49 -38.44
N LEU A 245 8.00 -6.82 -37.36
CA LEU A 245 6.77 -7.10 -36.62
C LEU A 245 5.49 -6.84 -37.42
N GLU A 246 5.56 -6.04 -38.48
CA GLU A 246 4.44 -5.80 -39.38
C GLU A 246 4.24 -6.97 -40.38
N ASP A 247 5.25 -7.84 -40.53
CA ASP A 247 5.16 -9.01 -41.44
C ASP A 247 4.77 -10.26 -40.63
N PRO A 248 3.56 -10.79 -40.80
CA PRO A 248 3.11 -11.99 -40.07
C PRO A 248 3.86 -13.28 -40.41
N GLU A 249 4.66 -13.29 -41.50
CA GLU A 249 5.48 -14.44 -41.91
C GLU A 249 6.96 -14.30 -41.45
N ALA A 250 7.33 -13.18 -40.81
CA ALA A 250 8.70 -12.98 -40.36
C ALA A 250 9.08 -13.95 -39.25
N GLU A 251 10.28 -14.55 -39.34
CA GLU A 251 10.90 -15.29 -38.25
C GLU A 251 11.43 -14.32 -37.22
N LEU A 252 10.76 -14.22 -36.06
CA LEU A 252 11.15 -13.33 -34.98
C LEU A 252 12.29 -13.95 -34.13
N ASP A 253 13.19 -13.11 -33.67
CA ASP A 253 14.19 -13.48 -32.69
C ASP A 253 13.51 -14.00 -31.42
N PRO A 254 13.96 -15.14 -30.84
CA PRO A 254 13.39 -15.67 -29.61
C PRO A 254 13.35 -14.66 -28.43
N LEU A 255 14.31 -13.75 -28.33
CA LEU A 255 14.34 -12.70 -27.32
C LEU A 255 13.24 -11.65 -27.57
N LEU A 256 13.02 -11.28 -28.83
CA LEU A 256 11.94 -10.38 -29.22
C LEU A 256 10.56 -11.01 -28.93
N LEU A 257 10.43 -12.32 -29.18
CA LEU A 257 9.20 -13.04 -28.87
C LEU A 257 8.94 -13.12 -27.36
N GLU A 258 9.98 -13.30 -26.54
CA GLU A 258 9.89 -13.25 -25.08
C GLU A 258 9.41 -11.87 -24.61
N GLU A 259 9.94 -10.79 -25.19
CA GLU A 259 9.57 -9.39 -24.87
C GLU A 259 8.09 -9.10 -25.24
N LEU A 260 7.66 -9.48 -26.43
CA LEU A 260 6.26 -9.36 -26.86
C LEU A 260 5.30 -10.14 -25.97
N THR A 261 5.69 -11.35 -25.57
CA THR A 261 4.89 -12.19 -24.66
C THR A 261 4.76 -11.52 -23.29
N ARG A 262 5.83 -10.91 -22.80
CA ARG A 262 5.83 -10.15 -21.54
C ARG A 262 4.89 -8.95 -21.61
N MET A 263 4.97 -8.17 -22.68
CA MET A 263 4.07 -7.02 -22.88
C MET A 263 2.61 -7.43 -23.00
N ALA A 264 2.32 -8.52 -23.70
CA ALA A 264 0.96 -9.06 -23.79
C ALA A 264 0.43 -9.49 -22.42
N TYR A 265 1.24 -10.15 -21.61
CA TYR A 265 0.89 -10.50 -20.23
C TYR A 265 0.65 -9.26 -19.36
N GLN A 266 1.51 -8.25 -19.44
CA GLN A 266 1.33 -6.98 -18.71
C GLN A 266 0.02 -6.30 -19.09
N HIS A 267 -0.29 -6.22 -20.40
CA HIS A 267 -1.55 -5.64 -20.86
C HIS A 267 -2.78 -6.40 -20.34
N GLN A 268 -2.75 -7.74 -20.41
CA GLN A 268 -3.81 -8.54 -19.82
C GLN A 268 -3.97 -8.25 -18.33
N ARG A 269 -2.87 -8.16 -17.61
CA ARG A 269 -2.88 -7.92 -16.16
C ARG A 269 -3.43 -6.53 -15.80
N ILE A 270 -3.08 -5.50 -16.55
CA ILE A 270 -3.68 -4.15 -16.41
C ILE A 270 -5.20 -4.21 -16.62
N GLY A 271 -5.66 -4.93 -17.64
CA GLY A 271 -7.08 -5.16 -17.89
C GLY A 271 -7.80 -5.86 -16.73
N GLU A 272 -7.18 -6.89 -16.16
CA GLU A 272 -7.72 -7.61 -14.99
C GLU A 272 -7.81 -6.70 -13.75
N LEU A 273 -6.78 -5.89 -13.48
CA LEU A 273 -6.78 -4.91 -12.40
C LEU A 273 -7.88 -3.87 -12.58
N PHE A 274 -8.05 -3.34 -13.79
CA PHE A 274 -9.12 -2.40 -14.09
C PHE A 274 -10.51 -3.00 -13.85
N GLN A 275 -10.71 -4.27 -14.19
CA GLN A 275 -11.95 -5.00 -13.93
C GLN A 275 -12.20 -5.16 -12.42
N GLN A 276 -11.18 -5.56 -11.65
CA GLN A 276 -11.29 -5.67 -10.20
C GLN A 276 -11.62 -4.33 -9.56
N PHE A 277 -11.01 -3.26 -10.06
CA PHE A 277 -11.27 -1.89 -9.62
C PHE A 277 -12.73 -1.48 -9.88
N ARG A 278 -13.23 -1.72 -11.07
CA ARG A 278 -14.62 -1.44 -11.43
C ARG A 278 -15.61 -2.19 -10.53
N GLN A 279 -15.32 -3.46 -10.21
CA GLN A 279 -16.13 -4.24 -9.30
C GLN A 279 -16.14 -3.65 -7.89
N ARG A 280 -14.97 -3.23 -7.39
CA ARG A 280 -14.84 -2.56 -6.09
C ARG A 280 -15.65 -1.25 -6.02
N LEU A 281 -15.64 -0.47 -7.10
CA LEU A 281 -16.42 0.78 -7.22
C LEU A 281 -17.92 0.56 -7.55
N GLY A 282 -18.36 -0.67 -7.73
CA GLY A 282 -19.76 -0.95 -8.10
C GLY A 282 -20.16 -0.47 -9.51
N VAL A 283 -19.18 -0.24 -10.40
CA VAL A 283 -19.43 0.22 -11.79
C VAL A 283 -19.79 -0.99 -12.66
N PRO A 284 -20.95 -1.01 -13.32
CA PRO A 284 -21.35 -2.15 -14.17
C PRO A 284 -20.44 -2.32 -15.38
N ASP A 285 -20.38 -3.57 -15.90
CA ASP A 285 -19.64 -3.85 -17.12
C ASP A 285 -20.20 -3.07 -18.32
N PRO A 286 -19.34 -2.56 -19.21
CA PRO A 286 -19.82 -2.01 -20.48
C PRO A 286 -20.42 -3.13 -21.32
N ASP A 287 -21.62 -2.88 -21.86
CA ASP A 287 -22.32 -3.76 -22.80
C ASP A 287 -21.54 -3.99 -24.11
#